data_d26582ceca5f17277878bbda32a7e820
#
_entry.id   d26582ceca5f17277878bbda32a7e820
#
_cell.length_a   1.000
_cell.length_b   1.000
_cell.length_c   1.000
_cell.angle_alpha   90.00
_cell.angle_beta   90.00
_cell.angle_gamma   90.00
#
_symmetry.space_group_name_H-M   'P 1'
#
loop_
_entity.id
_entity.type
_entity.pdbx_description
1 polymer ?
#
loop_
_entity_poly.entity_id
_entity_poly.type
_entity_poly.pdbx_seq_one_letter_code
_entity_poly.pdbx_strand_id
1 'polypeptide(L)'
;MTHTGSCHCGQVSFEVEGELDKVYECNCSHCSRKGFLLWFVPREQFKLLKGADSLGTYTFNTHNIAHQFCKTCGTQPFAEGKARSGADMAMINARCLADVDLSSLTRVPVDGRSF
;
A
#
# COMPACT_ATOMS: atom_id res chain seq x y z
N MET A 1 -17.49 -2.78 -1.18
CA MET A 1 -16.92 -3.93 -1.89
C MET A 1 -15.61 -4.34 -1.21
N THR A 2 -15.39 -5.62 -1.03
CA THR A 2 -14.19 -6.15 -0.37
C THR A 2 -13.19 -6.62 -1.42
N HIS A 3 -11.95 -6.15 -1.31
CA HIS A 3 -10.85 -6.57 -2.17
C HIS A 3 -9.85 -7.38 -1.34
N THR A 4 -9.28 -8.40 -1.95
CA THR A 4 -8.25 -9.22 -1.31
C THR A 4 -6.93 -9.08 -2.05
N GLY A 5 -5.83 -9.20 -1.33
CA GLY A 5 -4.52 -9.11 -1.90
C GLY A 5 -3.49 -9.92 -1.11
N SER A 6 -2.30 -10.02 -1.69
CA SER A 6 -1.20 -10.74 -1.05
C SER A 6 0.14 -10.29 -1.62
N CYS A 7 1.22 -10.67 -0.92
CA CYS A 7 2.56 -10.63 -1.49
C CYS A 7 2.71 -11.74 -2.53
N HIS A 8 3.85 -11.77 -3.22
CA HIS A 8 4.06 -12.74 -4.30
C HIS A 8 4.07 -14.19 -3.81
N CYS A 9 4.74 -14.47 -2.69
CA CYS A 9 4.82 -15.84 -2.16
C CYS A 9 3.57 -16.29 -1.40
N GLY A 10 2.64 -15.38 -1.12
CA GLY A 10 1.39 -15.70 -0.45
C GLY A 10 1.47 -15.76 1.08
N GLN A 11 2.63 -15.55 1.69
CA GLN A 11 2.74 -15.60 3.15
C GLN A 11 2.03 -14.43 3.83
N VAL A 12 1.95 -13.28 3.15
CA VAL A 12 1.23 -12.10 3.64
C VAL A 12 -0.03 -11.95 2.82
N SER A 13 -1.18 -11.93 3.47
CA SER A 13 -2.46 -11.69 2.80
C SER A 13 -3.32 -10.73 3.61
N PHE A 14 -4.17 -9.99 2.90
CA PHE A 14 -4.99 -8.95 3.51
C PHE A 14 -6.29 -8.77 2.76
N GLU A 15 -7.23 -8.06 3.39
CA GLU A 15 -8.44 -7.60 2.72
C GLU A 15 -8.67 -6.12 3.03
N VAL A 16 -9.32 -5.44 2.09
CA VAL A 16 -9.61 -4.01 2.16
C VAL A 16 -11.03 -3.77 1.74
N GLU A 17 -11.78 -3.03 2.55
CA GLU A 17 -13.14 -2.63 2.23
C GLU A 17 -13.14 -1.23 1.63
N GLY A 18 -13.84 -1.02 0.52
CA GLY A 18 -13.97 0.30 -0.09
C GLY A 18 -14.17 0.25 -1.60
N GLU A 19 -14.36 1.43 -2.17
CA GLU A 19 -14.50 1.60 -3.62
C GLU A 19 -13.16 2.02 -4.21
N LEU A 20 -12.68 1.24 -5.16
CA LEU A 20 -11.40 1.50 -5.82
C LEU A 20 -11.65 1.96 -7.25
N ASP A 21 -11.48 3.25 -7.52
CA ASP A 21 -11.62 3.81 -8.86
C ASP A 21 -10.37 4.55 -9.34
N LYS A 22 -9.51 4.98 -8.42
CA LYS A 22 -8.27 5.67 -8.78
C LYS A 22 -7.15 5.28 -7.83
N VAL A 23 -5.93 5.36 -8.36
CA VAL A 23 -4.70 5.10 -7.61
C VAL A 23 -3.74 6.26 -7.80
N TYR A 24 -2.77 6.38 -6.90
CA TYR A 24 -1.82 7.48 -6.90
C TYR A 24 -0.44 6.97 -7.26
N GLU A 25 0.23 7.70 -8.17
CA GLU A 25 1.63 7.44 -8.53
C GLU A 25 2.49 8.55 -7.94
N CYS A 26 3.26 8.21 -6.91
CA CYS A 26 4.13 9.16 -6.23
C CYS A 26 5.52 9.14 -6.85
N ASN A 27 6.11 10.33 -7.04
CA ASN A 27 7.44 10.47 -7.64
C ASN A 27 8.57 10.57 -6.61
N CYS A 28 8.30 10.33 -5.33
CA CYS A 28 9.34 10.34 -4.31
C CYS A 28 10.40 9.27 -4.61
N SER A 29 11.58 9.40 -3.99
CA SER A 29 12.70 8.50 -4.29
C SER A 29 12.37 7.03 -4.03
N HIS A 30 11.52 6.75 -3.05
CA HIS A 30 11.11 5.38 -2.72
C HIS A 30 10.05 4.85 -3.68
N CYS A 31 8.94 5.58 -3.84
CA CYS A 31 7.82 5.14 -4.67
C CYS A 31 8.20 5.05 -6.15
N SER A 32 9.06 5.96 -6.64
CA SER A 32 9.48 5.93 -8.04
C SER A 32 10.28 4.67 -8.37
N ARG A 33 11.06 4.17 -7.41
CA ARG A 33 11.83 2.94 -7.60
C ARG A 33 10.99 1.69 -7.51
N LYS A 34 9.96 1.71 -6.65
CA LYS A 34 9.09 0.55 -6.44
C LYS A 34 7.97 0.44 -7.47
N GLY A 35 7.59 1.54 -8.11
CA GLY A 35 6.51 1.53 -9.10
C GLY A 35 5.14 1.31 -8.50
N PHE A 36 4.89 1.81 -7.30
CA PHE A 36 3.62 1.62 -6.61
C PHE A 36 2.47 2.31 -7.32
N LEU A 37 1.32 1.64 -7.29
CA LEU A 37 0.02 2.24 -7.52
C LEU A 37 -0.69 2.25 -6.18
N LEU A 38 -0.79 3.40 -5.53
CA LEU A 38 -1.22 3.49 -4.15
C LEU A 38 -2.71 3.80 -4.04
N TRP A 39 -3.38 3.03 -3.18
CA TRP A 39 -4.77 3.26 -2.81
C TRP A 39 -4.81 3.59 -1.32
N PHE A 40 -5.19 4.83 -1.00
CA PHE A 40 -5.24 5.31 0.38
C PHE A 40 -6.61 5.03 0.98
N VAL A 41 -6.64 4.35 2.12
CA VAL A 41 -7.88 4.06 2.85
C VAL A 41 -7.69 4.36 4.33
N PRO A 42 -8.77 4.66 5.08
CA PRO A 42 -8.70 4.70 6.53
C PRO A 42 -8.22 3.36 7.08
N ARG A 43 -7.41 3.38 8.14
CA ARG A 43 -6.79 2.18 8.68
C ARG A 43 -7.81 1.10 9.04
N GLU A 44 -8.99 1.49 9.53
CA GLU A 44 -10.04 0.55 9.92
C GLU A 44 -10.66 -0.23 8.74
N GLN A 45 -10.44 0.22 7.50
CA GLN A 45 -10.90 -0.49 6.31
C GLN A 45 -9.92 -1.58 5.85
N PHE A 46 -8.75 -1.64 6.44
CA PHE A 46 -7.70 -2.61 6.11
C PHE A 46 -7.64 -3.69 7.19
N LYS A 47 -7.52 -4.96 6.76
CA LYS A 47 -7.38 -6.09 7.69
C LYS A 47 -6.28 -7.02 7.18
N LEU A 48 -5.25 -7.20 8.00
CA LEU A 48 -4.21 -8.19 7.74
C LEU A 48 -4.74 -9.57 8.13
N LEU A 49 -4.83 -10.49 7.15
CA LEU A 49 -5.40 -11.81 7.38
C LEU A 49 -4.36 -12.81 7.88
N LYS A 50 -3.13 -12.74 7.34
CA LYS A 50 -2.04 -13.58 7.82
C LYS A 50 -0.71 -12.96 7.43
N GLY A 51 0.36 -13.41 8.09
CA GLY A 51 1.73 -13.05 7.72
C GLY A 51 2.33 -11.93 8.52
N ALA A 52 1.75 -11.55 9.65
CA ALA A 52 2.32 -10.52 10.51
C ALA A 52 3.80 -10.81 10.85
N ASP A 53 4.14 -12.07 11.09
CA ASP A 53 5.49 -12.49 11.42
C ASP A 53 6.45 -12.44 10.24
N SER A 54 5.91 -12.39 9.02
CA SER A 54 6.70 -12.35 7.79
C SER A 54 6.96 -10.93 7.30
N LEU A 55 6.44 -9.92 7.97
CA LEU A 55 6.59 -8.52 7.58
C LEU A 55 7.84 -7.91 8.16
N GLY A 56 8.61 -7.24 7.29
CA GLY A 56 9.64 -6.31 7.68
C GLY A 56 9.15 -4.89 7.48
N THR A 57 9.77 -3.94 8.18
CA THR A 57 9.37 -2.53 8.14
C THR A 57 10.53 -1.67 7.68
N TYR A 58 10.26 -0.78 6.72
CA TYR A 58 11.23 0.22 6.28
C TYR A 58 10.66 1.61 6.46
N THR A 59 11.41 2.49 7.08
CA THR A 59 11.03 3.90 7.25
C THR A 59 12.15 4.80 6.77
N PHE A 60 11.80 6.00 6.31
CA PHE A 60 12.77 6.99 5.87
C PHE A 60 12.19 8.40 6.00
N ASN A 61 13.01 9.42 5.76
CA ASN A 61 12.64 10.83 5.86
C ASN A 61 12.10 11.14 7.26
N THR A 62 10.84 11.49 7.41
CA THR A 62 10.23 11.79 8.73
C THR A 62 9.93 10.55 9.55
N HIS A 63 10.06 9.35 8.97
CA HIS A 63 9.73 8.05 9.58
C HIS A 63 8.26 7.93 9.99
N ASN A 64 7.39 8.76 9.41
CA ASN A 64 5.95 8.70 9.68
C ASN A 64 5.29 7.48 9.02
N ILE A 65 5.81 7.05 7.86
CA ILE A 65 5.21 5.96 7.09
C ILE A 65 6.03 4.69 7.31
N ALA A 66 5.36 3.64 7.78
CA ALA A 66 5.94 2.32 7.95
C ALA A 66 5.63 1.48 6.70
N HIS A 67 6.63 1.29 5.86
CA HIS A 67 6.51 0.48 4.64
C HIS A 67 6.69 -0.98 5.02
N GLN A 68 5.64 -1.79 4.81
CA GLN A 68 5.63 -3.19 5.22
C GLN A 68 5.92 -4.08 4.01
N PHE A 69 6.97 -4.87 4.08
CA PHE A 69 7.35 -5.78 3.00
C PHE A 69 7.44 -7.20 3.51
N CYS A 70 7.19 -8.17 2.62
CA CYS A 70 7.36 -9.58 2.95
C CYS A 70 8.85 -9.92 3.02
N LYS A 71 9.30 -10.43 4.15
CA LYS A 71 10.71 -10.80 4.34
C LYS A 71 11.13 -11.98 3.48
N THR A 72 10.17 -12.79 3.02
CA THR A 72 10.46 -13.96 2.21
C THR A 72 10.59 -13.63 0.73
N CYS A 73 9.64 -12.88 0.14
CA CYS A 73 9.67 -12.59 -1.29
C CYS A 73 10.03 -11.14 -1.64
N GLY A 74 10.05 -10.24 -0.65
CA GLY A 74 10.42 -8.84 -0.84
C GLY A 74 9.31 -7.93 -1.36
N THR A 75 8.15 -8.46 -1.70
CA THR A 75 7.04 -7.65 -2.19
C THR A 75 6.49 -6.78 -1.07
N GLN A 76 6.18 -5.52 -1.39
CA GLN A 76 5.58 -4.59 -0.43
C GLN A 76 4.08 -4.46 -0.71
N PRO A 77 3.22 -5.16 0.06
CA PRO A 77 1.78 -5.13 -0.21
C PRO A 77 1.09 -3.87 0.32
N PHE A 78 1.62 -3.25 1.36
CA PHE A 78 0.99 -2.07 1.94
C PHE A 78 1.98 -1.28 2.79
N ALA A 79 1.54 -0.08 3.19
CA ALA A 79 2.23 0.75 4.16
C ALA A 79 1.19 1.33 5.13
N GLU A 80 1.63 1.83 6.25
CA GLU A 80 0.77 2.45 7.26
C GLU A 80 1.38 3.78 7.69
N GLY A 81 0.53 4.76 7.98
CA GLY A 81 0.99 6.05 8.44
C GLY A 81 -0.16 6.95 8.82
N LYS A 82 0.18 8.18 9.22
CA LYS A 82 -0.83 9.17 9.57
C LYS A 82 -1.00 10.17 8.44
N ALA A 83 -2.27 10.51 8.14
CA ALA A 83 -2.59 11.62 7.26
C ALA A 83 -2.25 12.95 7.95
N ARG A 84 -2.28 14.05 7.19
CA ARG A 84 -2.04 15.39 7.76
C ARG A 84 -3.04 15.73 8.85
N SER A 85 -4.26 15.18 8.78
CA SER A 85 -5.28 15.36 9.81
C SER A 85 -4.98 14.62 11.10
N GLY A 86 -3.96 13.74 11.11
CA GLY A 86 -3.63 12.88 12.24
C GLY A 86 -4.36 11.54 12.21
N ALA A 87 -5.24 11.30 11.24
CA ALA A 87 -5.96 10.04 11.12
C ALA A 87 -5.03 8.92 10.66
N ASP A 88 -5.23 7.72 11.18
CA ASP A 88 -4.48 6.54 10.76
C ASP A 88 -4.94 6.08 9.38
N MET A 89 -3.97 5.86 8.49
CA MET A 89 -4.22 5.48 7.10
C MET A 89 -3.46 4.22 6.74
N ALA A 90 -4.01 3.45 5.82
CA ALA A 90 -3.29 2.38 5.13
C ALA A 90 -3.12 2.76 3.66
N MET A 91 -1.93 2.53 3.13
CA MET A 91 -1.60 2.76 1.73
C MET A 91 -1.43 1.39 1.07
N ILE A 92 -2.40 1.02 0.25
CA ILE A 92 -2.44 -0.30 -0.36
C ILE A 92 -1.72 -0.26 -1.70
N ASN A 93 -0.84 -1.22 -1.93
CA ASN A 93 -0.26 -1.42 -3.26
C ASN A 93 -1.29 -2.13 -4.13
N ALA A 94 -1.96 -1.39 -5.01
CA ALA A 94 -3.04 -1.94 -5.83
C ALA A 94 -2.55 -3.06 -6.75
N ARG A 95 -1.24 -3.11 -7.07
CA ARG A 95 -0.66 -4.21 -7.86
C ARG A 95 -0.72 -5.55 -7.13
N CYS A 96 -0.92 -5.54 -5.81
CA CYS A 96 -1.03 -6.76 -5.01
C CYS A 96 -2.47 -7.26 -4.87
N LEU A 97 -3.45 -6.53 -5.40
CA LEU A 97 -4.86 -6.95 -5.33
C LEU A 97 -5.15 -8.04 -6.35
N ALA A 98 -5.93 -9.05 -5.93
CA ALA A 98 -6.09 -10.28 -6.71
C ALA A 98 -6.99 -10.15 -7.93
N ASP A 99 -8.04 -9.34 -7.85
CA ASP A 99 -9.13 -9.32 -8.82
C ASP A 99 -9.40 -7.93 -9.40
N VAL A 100 -8.38 -7.12 -9.52
CA VAL A 100 -8.48 -5.74 -10.01
C VAL A 100 -7.81 -5.63 -11.37
N ASP A 101 -8.54 -5.06 -12.35
CA ASP A 101 -7.97 -4.69 -13.65
C ASP A 101 -7.31 -3.31 -13.50
N LEU A 102 -5.98 -3.30 -13.38
CA LEU A 102 -5.22 -2.07 -13.17
C LEU A 102 -5.39 -1.07 -14.32
N SER A 103 -5.67 -1.55 -15.53
CA SER A 103 -5.84 -0.67 -16.70
C SER A 103 -7.14 0.13 -16.64
N SER A 104 -8.10 -0.30 -15.83
CA SER A 104 -9.37 0.41 -15.66
C SER A 104 -9.30 1.54 -14.64
N LEU A 105 -8.21 1.64 -13.89
CA LEU A 105 -8.07 2.62 -12.82
C LEU A 105 -7.50 3.94 -13.34
N THR A 106 -8.01 5.04 -12.81
CA THR A 106 -7.46 6.37 -13.08
C THR A 106 -6.18 6.55 -12.24
N ARG A 107 -5.10 6.99 -12.89
CA ARG A 107 -3.82 7.22 -12.22
C ARG A 107 -3.63 8.70 -11.97
N VAL A 108 -3.40 9.06 -10.72
CA VAL A 108 -3.23 10.44 -10.28
C VAL A 108 -1.78 10.64 -9.84
N PRO A 109 -1.01 11.52 -10.52
CA PRO A 109 0.37 11.77 -10.10
C PRO A 109 0.41 12.55 -8.79
N VAL A 110 1.38 12.21 -7.94
CA VAL A 110 1.64 12.89 -6.66
C VAL A 110 3.10 13.33 -6.63
N ASP A 111 3.33 14.62 -6.36
CA ASP A 111 4.69 15.15 -6.26
C ASP A 111 5.24 14.97 -4.85
N GLY A 112 5.56 13.73 -4.50
CA GLY A 112 6.11 13.39 -3.20
C GLY A 112 7.55 13.88 -3.01
N ARG A 113 8.24 14.22 -4.10
CA ARG A 113 9.60 14.79 -4.03
C ARG A 113 9.65 16.12 -3.29
N SER A 114 8.54 16.85 -3.32
CA SER A 114 8.44 18.16 -2.70
C SER A 114 8.12 18.10 -1.21
N PHE A 115 7.90 16.92 -0.66
CA PHE A 115 7.54 16.72 0.74
C PHE A 115 8.76 16.58 1.64
#